data_b3815d9f6ef3a664a7b79baba991f993
#
_entry.id   b3815d9f6ef3a664a7b79baba991f993
#
_cell.length_a   1.000
_cell.length_b   1.000
_cell.length_c   1.000
_cell.angle_alpha   90.00
_cell.angle_beta   90.00
_cell.angle_gamma   90.00
#
_symmetry.space_group_name_H-M   'P 1'
#
loop_
_entity.id
_entity.type
_entity.pdbx_description
1 polymer ?
#
loop_
_entity_poly.entity_id
_entity_poly.type
_entity_poly.pdbx_seq_one_letter_code
_entity_poly.pdbx_strand_id
1 'polypeptide(L)'
;MANHFPTVSWATGASMYEVNTRQYTVEGTFAAFQKHLPRLKTMGIDIIWLMPITPISMEVRQGTLGSYYACSSYVEINTEYGSLNDFKSLVEVAHDLGLKVIIDWVTNHTGWDHHWTKEHSDWYEKDAAGNFTEENGWHDVIDLDYTNQHMRKAMIEAMQYWVKECDIDGFRCDMAHLVPLDFWNEARIACDSIKKLFWLAECENVAYHNVFDVTYAWEWMHVTEKYFQGNAPLNHVFDVLHKYSQYPKDSKKLFFTTNHDENSWNGTEYEKYGNAAKAMAVLTTTLNGMPLVYSGQESPNNKRLKFFDKDVIEWNNKLQLHDFYKTILHLHKSNAVASGEMFNLPTNHEHVMAYFRRKENEVVFVLLNFSADTKIKINVQHDWLNGSFRNVFSGLKYAFSSNETFELQAYEYLIYCKG
;
A
#
# COMPACT_ATOMS: atom_id res chain seq x y z
N MET A 1 -6.40 28.96 -4.16
CA MET A 1 -6.02 27.95 -5.18
C MET A 1 -5.30 26.85 -4.43
N ALA A 2 -5.77 25.62 -4.50
CA ALA A 2 -5.06 24.50 -3.91
C ALA A 2 -3.70 24.37 -4.63
N ASN A 3 -2.61 24.30 -3.86
CA ASN A 3 -1.30 24.02 -4.41
C ASN A 3 -1.29 22.58 -4.92
N HIS A 4 -1.15 22.38 -6.22
CA HIS A 4 -0.90 21.06 -6.75
C HIS A 4 0.59 20.76 -6.60
N PHE A 5 0.92 19.75 -5.81
CA PHE A 5 2.30 19.31 -5.61
C PHE A 5 2.67 18.28 -6.68
N PRO A 6 3.80 18.46 -7.38
CA PRO A 6 4.26 17.44 -8.32
C PRO A 6 4.74 16.22 -7.54
N THR A 7 4.29 15.03 -7.97
CA THR A 7 4.77 13.76 -7.45
C THR A 7 6.28 13.61 -7.71
N VAL A 8 6.99 13.05 -6.76
CA VAL A 8 8.42 12.76 -6.90
C VAL A 8 8.65 11.79 -8.08
N SER A 9 9.63 12.10 -8.92
CA SER A 9 9.83 11.38 -10.20
C SER A 9 10.07 9.88 -10.05
N TRP A 10 10.70 9.46 -8.96
CA TRP A 10 11.00 8.06 -8.68
C TRP A 10 9.77 7.24 -8.28
N ALA A 11 8.62 7.86 -7.98
CA ALA A 11 7.39 7.15 -7.62
C ALA A 11 6.63 6.58 -8.85
N THR A 12 6.95 7.05 -10.07
CA THR A 12 6.30 6.52 -11.28
C THR A 12 6.74 5.07 -11.53
N GLY A 13 5.76 4.16 -11.54
CA GLY A 13 6.00 2.72 -11.68
C GLY A 13 6.66 2.07 -10.47
N ALA A 14 6.75 2.77 -9.34
CA ALA A 14 7.24 2.21 -8.10
C ALA A 14 6.24 1.24 -7.49
N SER A 15 6.76 0.26 -6.79
CA SER A 15 6.01 -0.69 -5.96
C SER A 15 6.39 -0.55 -4.49
N MET A 16 5.42 -0.77 -3.62
CA MET A 16 5.58 -0.60 -2.18
C MET A 16 5.55 -1.94 -1.44
N TYR A 17 6.37 -2.05 -0.41
CA TYR A 17 6.38 -3.17 0.52
C TYR A 17 6.14 -2.66 1.93
N GLU A 18 5.04 -3.09 2.53
CA GLU A 18 4.68 -2.74 3.89
C GLU A 18 5.34 -3.68 4.89
N VAL A 19 6.01 -3.12 5.88
CA VAL A 19 6.79 -3.86 6.88
C VAL A 19 6.19 -3.71 8.26
N ASN A 20 5.69 -4.80 8.79
CA ASN A 20 5.41 -4.92 10.21
C ASN A 20 6.70 -5.35 10.93
N THR A 21 7.48 -4.39 11.42
CA THR A 21 8.81 -4.65 12.02
C THR A 21 8.75 -5.65 13.15
N ARG A 22 7.76 -5.54 14.04
CA ARG A 22 7.54 -6.46 15.17
C ARG A 22 7.40 -7.91 14.73
N GLN A 23 6.68 -8.14 13.63
CA GLN A 23 6.25 -9.47 13.19
C GLN A 23 7.14 -10.06 12.09
N TYR A 24 8.01 -9.25 11.47
CA TYR A 24 8.76 -9.66 10.28
C TYR A 24 9.78 -10.76 10.56
N THR A 25 10.54 -10.63 11.64
CA THR A 25 11.52 -11.65 12.09
C THR A 25 11.23 -12.08 13.54
N VAL A 26 11.88 -13.14 13.97
CA VAL A 26 11.80 -13.59 15.36
C VAL A 26 12.32 -12.48 16.30
N GLU A 27 13.39 -11.79 15.92
CA GLU A 27 13.93 -10.66 16.65
C GLU A 27 12.97 -9.46 16.64
N GLY A 28 12.36 -9.15 15.51
CA GLY A 28 11.45 -8.02 15.32
C GLY A 28 12.17 -6.67 15.37
N THR A 29 13.39 -6.60 14.83
CA THR A 29 14.25 -5.41 14.91
C THR A 29 14.64 -4.88 13.53
N PHE A 30 15.04 -3.60 13.46
CA PHE A 30 15.55 -2.97 12.25
C PHE A 30 16.77 -3.70 11.70
N ALA A 31 17.72 -4.06 12.57
CA ALA A 31 18.94 -4.77 12.18
C ALA A 31 18.65 -6.18 11.61
N ALA A 32 17.60 -6.84 12.09
CA ALA A 32 17.18 -8.13 11.54
C ALA A 32 16.47 -7.96 10.19
N PHE A 33 15.56 -6.99 10.07
CA PHE A 33 14.85 -6.67 8.82
C PHE A 33 15.81 -6.20 7.72
N GLN A 34 16.79 -5.36 8.05
CA GLN A 34 17.79 -4.80 7.10
C GLN A 34 18.46 -5.89 6.24
N LYS A 35 18.66 -7.09 6.78
CA LYS A 35 19.25 -8.22 6.04
C LYS A 35 18.40 -8.72 4.86
N HIS A 36 17.12 -8.36 4.84
CA HIS A 36 16.17 -8.75 3.79
C HIS A 36 16.04 -7.72 2.66
N LEU A 37 16.58 -6.51 2.83
CA LEU A 37 16.50 -5.44 1.81
C LEU A 37 17.02 -5.86 0.43
N PRO A 38 18.19 -6.56 0.30
CA PRO A 38 18.67 -7.01 -1.02
C PRO A 38 17.69 -7.95 -1.73
N ARG A 39 17.03 -8.83 -0.97
CA ARG A 39 16.01 -9.73 -1.52
C ARG A 39 14.79 -8.96 -2.01
N LEU A 40 14.29 -8.00 -1.23
CA LEU A 40 13.15 -7.17 -1.61
C LEU A 40 13.45 -6.32 -2.84
N LYS A 41 14.65 -5.74 -2.94
CA LYS A 41 15.11 -5.04 -4.15
C LYS A 41 15.12 -5.97 -5.37
N THR A 42 15.63 -7.18 -5.22
CA THR A 42 15.65 -8.19 -6.29
C THR A 42 14.24 -8.60 -6.71
N MET A 43 13.30 -8.65 -5.76
CA MET A 43 11.89 -8.92 -6.03
C MET A 43 11.22 -7.81 -6.85
N GLY A 44 11.77 -6.61 -6.86
CA GLY A 44 11.26 -5.49 -7.64
C GLY A 44 10.65 -4.37 -6.80
N ILE A 45 10.77 -4.44 -5.47
CA ILE A 45 10.32 -3.38 -4.56
C ILE A 45 11.16 -2.12 -4.75
N ASP A 46 10.52 -0.97 -4.60
CA ASP A 46 11.15 0.36 -4.67
C ASP A 46 10.98 1.16 -3.39
N ILE A 47 9.85 0.98 -2.69
CA ILE A 47 9.51 1.72 -1.47
C ILE A 47 9.31 0.73 -0.32
N ILE A 48 10.02 0.94 0.77
CA ILE A 48 9.80 0.28 2.05
C ILE A 48 8.94 1.22 2.91
N TRP A 49 7.73 0.80 3.23
CA TRP A 49 6.88 1.46 4.21
C TRP A 49 6.96 0.71 5.53
N LEU A 50 7.55 1.35 6.53
CA LEU A 50 7.59 0.83 7.90
C LEU A 50 6.35 1.29 8.65
N MET A 51 5.57 0.35 9.20
CA MET A 51 4.52 0.64 10.19
C MET A 51 5.11 1.47 11.33
N PRO A 52 4.27 2.10 12.20
CA PRO A 52 4.78 3.08 13.16
C PRO A 52 6.00 2.60 13.95
N ILE A 53 7.05 3.42 13.93
CA ILE A 53 8.37 3.11 14.54
C ILE A 53 8.56 3.78 15.89
N THR A 54 7.60 4.58 16.31
CA THR A 54 7.61 5.36 17.54
C THR A 54 7.25 4.52 18.77
N PRO A 55 7.62 4.94 20.00
CA PRO A 55 7.28 4.22 21.22
C PRO A 55 5.77 4.14 21.42
N ILE A 56 5.33 3.03 22.00
CA ILE A 56 3.92 2.74 22.24
C ILE A 56 3.53 3.12 23.67
N SER A 57 2.36 3.74 23.84
CA SER A 57 1.76 4.06 25.15
C SER A 57 1.63 2.83 26.03
N MET A 58 1.89 3.02 27.33
CA MET A 58 1.71 2.02 28.37
C MET A 58 0.35 2.17 29.06
N GLU A 59 -0.18 3.39 29.13
CA GLU A 59 -1.50 3.66 29.70
C GLU A 59 -2.60 3.22 28.74
N VAL A 60 -3.63 2.57 29.24
CA VAL A 60 -4.80 2.02 28.52
C VAL A 60 -4.41 1.06 27.39
N ARG A 61 -3.23 0.45 27.49
CA ARG A 61 -2.67 -0.45 26.47
C ARG A 61 -3.54 -1.67 26.24
N GLN A 62 -3.78 -2.01 24.98
CA GLN A 62 -4.43 -3.25 24.58
C GLN A 62 -3.39 -4.37 24.37
N GLY A 63 -3.73 -5.61 24.72
CA GLY A 63 -2.83 -6.77 24.61
C GLY A 63 -1.55 -6.64 25.42
N THR A 64 -0.50 -7.37 25.04
CA THR A 64 0.77 -7.39 25.77
C THR A 64 1.73 -6.28 25.35
N LEU A 65 1.72 -5.89 24.06
CA LEU A 65 2.66 -4.93 23.48
C LEU A 65 2.00 -3.65 22.97
N GLY A 66 0.67 -3.58 22.95
CA GLY A 66 -0.09 -2.41 22.55
C GLY A 66 -0.16 -2.19 21.04
N SER A 67 -0.96 -1.19 20.68
CA SER A 67 -1.14 -0.73 19.32
C SER A 67 0.09 0.03 18.83
N TYR A 68 0.56 -0.26 17.62
CA TYR A 68 1.58 0.53 16.92
C TYR A 68 1.16 2.00 16.77
N TYR A 69 -0.16 2.25 16.72
CA TYR A 69 -0.76 3.55 16.47
C TYR A 69 -1.01 4.38 17.74
N ALA A 70 -0.80 3.81 18.93
CA ALA A 70 -0.92 4.54 20.21
C ALA A 70 0.47 5.07 20.63
N CYS A 71 1.01 6.09 19.95
CA CYS A 71 2.35 6.59 20.21
C CYS A 71 2.44 7.40 21.52
N SER A 72 3.59 7.27 22.23
CA SER A 72 3.92 8.06 23.43
C SER A 72 4.96 9.15 23.18
N SER A 73 5.58 9.17 21.99
CA SER A 73 6.51 10.22 21.55
C SER A 73 6.61 10.22 20.03
N TYR A 74 6.61 11.39 19.41
CA TYR A 74 6.76 11.53 17.96
C TYR A 74 8.20 11.54 17.46
N VAL A 75 9.19 11.71 18.33
CA VAL A 75 10.60 11.91 17.94
C VAL A 75 11.55 10.87 18.52
N GLU A 76 11.02 9.78 19.06
CA GLU A 76 11.79 8.69 19.60
C GLU A 76 11.52 7.39 18.84
N ILE A 77 12.46 6.46 18.95
CA ILE A 77 12.33 5.10 18.40
C ILE A 77 11.75 4.16 19.46
N ASN A 78 10.83 3.30 19.07
CA ASN A 78 10.42 2.17 19.89
C ASN A 78 11.60 1.24 20.13
N THR A 79 12.02 1.12 21.39
CA THR A 79 13.17 0.31 21.78
C THR A 79 12.99 -1.18 21.49
N GLU A 80 11.76 -1.65 21.23
CA GLU A 80 11.48 -2.99 20.73
C GLU A 80 12.19 -3.25 19.39
N TYR A 81 12.33 -2.21 18.54
CA TYR A 81 12.89 -2.33 17.18
C TYR A 81 14.38 -2.05 17.11
N GLY A 82 14.97 -1.47 18.15
CA GLY A 82 16.37 -1.08 18.22
C GLY A 82 16.55 0.38 18.62
N SER A 83 17.67 0.97 18.20
CA SER A 83 18.03 2.37 18.46
C SER A 83 17.79 3.25 17.23
N LEU A 84 17.86 4.58 17.43
CA LEU A 84 17.88 5.56 16.33
C LEU A 84 19.01 5.28 15.33
N ASN A 85 20.17 4.83 15.81
CA ASN A 85 21.31 4.48 14.94
C ASN A 85 21.01 3.24 14.11
N ASP A 86 20.30 2.24 14.65
CA ASP A 86 19.88 1.06 13.88
C ASP A 86 18.90 1.45 12.78
N PHE A 87 17.98 2.40 13.06
CA PHE A 87 17.07 2.92 12.05
C PHE A 87 17.82 3.72 10.96
N LYS A 88 18.74 4.62 11.34
CA LYS A 88 19.57 5.37 10.38
C LYS A 88 20.39 4.42 9.48
N SER A 89 20.97 3.36 10.06
CA SER A 89 21.68 2.33 9.29
C SER A 89 20.77 1.60 8.31
N LEU A 90 19.53 1.29 8.71
CA LEU A 90 18.55 0.67 7.80
C LEU A 90 18.25 1.58 6.62
N VAL A 91 18.03 2.88 6.86
CA VAL A 91 17.74 3.87 5.79
C VAL A 91 18.94 4.00 4.85
N GLU A 92 20.17 4.10 5.38
CA GLU A 92 21.38 4.18 4.59
C GLU A 92 21.56 2.94 3.69
N VAL A 93 21.43 1.73 4.23
CA VAL A 93 21.53 0.49 3.44
C VAL A 93 20.39 0.38 2.42
N ALA A 94 19.19 0.85 2.73
CA ALA A 94 18.10 0.91 1.77
C ALA A 94 18.46 1.84 0.60
N HIS A 95 19.00 3.03 0.88
CA HIS A 95 19.42 4.00 -0.13
C HIS A 95 20.56 3.46 -1.00
N ASP A 96 21.55 2.78 -0.42
CA ASP A 96 22.65 2.14 -1.17
C ASP A 96 22.14 1.09 -2.16
N LEU A 97 21.03 0.42 -1.84
CA LEU A 97 20.35 -0.51 -2.74
C LEU A 97 19.40 0.19 -3.73
N GLY A 98 19.26 1.51 -3.66
CA GLY A 98 18.30 2.27 -4.45
C GLY A 98 16.84 2.02 -4.06
N LEU A 99 16.58 1.68 -2.79
CA LEU A 99 15.27 1.65 -2.18
C LEU A 99 14.95 3.00 -1.56
N LYS A 100 13.67 3.30 -1.41
CA LYS A 100 13.13 4.45 -0.68
C LYS A 100 12.51 3.99 0.62
N VAL A 101 12.60 4.79 1.67
CA VAL A 101 12.05 4.47 2.99
C VAL A 101 11.05 5.53 3.39
N ILE A 102 9.81 5.11 3.65
CA ILE A 102 8.78 5.95 4.24
C ILE A 102 8.36 5.38 5.59
N ILE A 103 7.94 6.26 6.48
CA ILE A 103 7.42 5.85 7.79
C ILE A 103 5.93 6.11 7.88
N ASP A 104 5.26 5.30 8.69
CA ASP A 104 3.87 5.53 9.07
C ASP A 104 3.79 6.72 10.04
N TRP A 105 2.85 7.64 9.80
CA TRP A 105 2.71 8.83 10.59
C TRP A 105 1.30 8.97 11.14
N VAL A 106 1.17 8.77 12.45
CA VAL A 106 -0.09 8.79 13.16
C VAL A 106 -0.38 10.21 13.62
N THR A 107 -1.21 10.92 12.88
CA THR A 107 -1.39 12.36 13.02
C THR A 107 -2.66 12.71 13.79
N ASN A 108 -3.69 11.87 13.74
CA ASN A 108 -4.99 12.17 14.35
C ASN A 108 -4.97 12.12 15.89
N HIS A 109 -4.17 11.23 16.47
CA HIS A 109 -4.24 10.90 17.89
C HIS A 109 -2.88 10.51 18.47
N THR A 110 -2.79 10.44 19.79
CA THR A 110 -1.65 9.87 20.54
C THR A 110 -2.14 8.82 21.52
N GLY A 111 -1.22 8.03 22.09
CA GLY A 111 -1.52 7.25 23.30
C GLY A 111 -1.72 8.14 24.52
N TRP A 112 -2.26 7.58 25.60
CA TRP A 112 -2.67 8.29 26.82
C TRP A 112 -1.50 8.87 27.63
N ASP A 113 -0.30 8.29 27.57
CA ASP A 113 0.90 8.75 28.28
C ASP A 113 1.89 9.53 27.40
N HIS A 114 1.47 9.98 26.21
CA HIS A 114 2.26 10.90 25.41
C HIS A 114 2.61 12.13 26.22
N HIS A 115 3.89 12.61 26.18
CA HIS A 115 4.32 13.72 27.05
C HIS A 115 3.49 15.00 26.85
N TRP A 116 2.93 15.23 25.66
CA TRP A 116 2.04 16.36 25.41
C TRP A 116 0.77 16.34 26.29
N THR A 117 0.30 15.19 26.74
CA THR A 117 -0.88 15.12 27.62
C THR A 117 -0.67 15.86 28.95
N LYS A 118 0.58 15.92 29.41
CA LYS A 118 0.99 16.56 30.67
C LYS A 118 1.47 18.00 30.46
N GLU A 119 2.22 18.24 29.37
CA GLU A 119 2.86 19.52 29.07
C GLU A 119 1.91 20.48 28.35
N HIS A 120 1.01 19.94 27.52
CA HIS A 120 0.15 20.68 26.60
C HIS A 120 -1.25 20.03 26.52
N SER A 121 -1.92 19.89 27.66
CA SER A 121 -3.24 19.25 27.71
C SER A 121 -4.32 20.00 26.89
N ASP A 122 -4.07 21.23 26.50
CA ASP A 122 -4.89 22.06 25.60
C ASP A 122 -4.70 21.72 24.11
N TRP A 123 -3.83 20.77 23.77
CA TRP A 123 -3.62 20.29 22.41
C TRP A 123 -4.53 19.11 22.04
N TYR A 124 -5.38 18.69 22.95
CA TYR A 124 -6.25 17.53 22.80
C TYR A 124 -7.73 17.92 22.84
N GLU A 125 -8.52 17.18 22.06
CA GLU A 125 -9.98 17.28 22.14
C GLU A 125 -10.49 16.87 23.52
N LYS A 126 -11.50 17.60 24.02
CA LYS A 126 -12.06 17.38 25.35
C LYS A 126 -13.57 17.46 25.34
N ASP A 127 -14.18 16.63 26.17
CA ASP A 127 -15.60 16.71 26.48
C ASP A 127 -15.95 17.94 27.34
N ALA A 128 -17.24 18.18 27.56
CA ALA A 128 -17.73 19.29 28.37
C ALA A 128 -17.27 19.25 29.85
N ALA A 129 -16.81 18.10 30.33
CA ALA A 129 -16.26 17.91 31.70
C ALA A 129 -14.73 18.12 31.73
N GLY A 130 -14.09 18.33 30.58
CA GLY A 130 -12.65 18.55 30.45
C GLY A 130 -11.82 17.27 30.33
N ASN A 131 -12.44 16.11 30.14
CA ASN A 131 -11.75 14.86 29.91
C ASN A 131 -11.31 14.74 28.45
N PHE A 132 -10.18 14.11 28.19
CA PHE A 132 -9.76 13.77 26.83
C PHE A 132 -10.77 12.85 26.16
N THR A 133 -10.96 13.02 24.85
CA THR A 133 -11.90 12.25 24.04
C THR A 133 -11.22 11.55 22.89
N GLU A 134 -11.90 10.56 22.36
CA GLU A 134 -11.68 9.97 21.06
C GLU A 134 -13.03 9.67 20.41
N GLU A 135 -13.14 9.86 19.11
CA GLU A 135 -14.44 9.79 18.42
C GLU A 135 -14.63 8.49 17.60
N ASN A 136 -13.61 7.64 17.51
CA ASN A 136 -13.58 6.51 16.58
C ASN A 136 -13.77 5.14 17.26
N GLY A 137 -13.87 5.09 18.59
CA GLY A 137 -14.00 3.85 19.37
C GLY A 137 -12.67 3.15 19.65
N TRP A 138 -11.54 3.86 19.53
CA TRP A 138 -10.19 3.34 19.81
C TRP A 138 -9.75 3.73 21.23
N HIS A 139 -10.10 2.92 22.21
CA HIS A 139 -9.97 3.25 23.64
C HIS A 139 -8.55 3.50 24.14
N ASP A 140 -7.51 3.09 23.39
CA ASP A 140 -6.10 3.24 23.75
C ASP A 140 -5.45 4.52 23.20
N VAL A 141 -6.24 5.40 22.59
CA VAL A 141 -5.76 6.68 22.03
C VAL A 141 -6.66 7.85 22.43
N ILE A 142 -6.17 9.07 22.22
CA ILE A 142 -6.89 10.34 22.45
C ILE A 142 -6.63 11.29 21.29
N ASP A 143 -7.65 12.01 20.84
CA ASP A 143 -7.63 12.84 19.64
C ASP A 143 -6.94 14.19 19.87
N LEU A 144 -6.21 14.66 18.87
CA LEU A 144 -5.52 15.94 18.86
C LEU A 144 -6.43 17.05 18.32
N ASP A 145 -6.41 18.21 18.97
CA ASP A 145 -7.15 19.41 18.54
C ASP A 145 -6.43 20.19 17.44
N TYR A 146 -6.85 20.00 16.21
CA TYR A 146 -6.29 20.70 15.02
C TYR A 146 -6.71 22.17 14.92
N THR A 147 -7.52 22.72 15.79
CA THR A 147 -7.75 24.16 15.92
C THR A 147 -6.57 24.85 16.61
N ASN A 148 -5.77 24.10 17.41
CA ASN A 148 -4.62 24.61 18.14
C ASN A 148 -3.37 24.75 17.23
N GLN A 149 -2.99 26.00 16.97
CA GLN A 149 -1.87 26.30 16.07
C GLN A 149 -0.50 25.91 16.63
N HIS A 150 -0.32 25.86 17.95
CA HIS A 150 0.93 25.42 18.56
C HIS A 150 1.11 23.90 18.42
N MET A 151 0.03 23.13 18.59
CA MET A 151 0.01 21.69 18.34
C MET A 151 0.36 21.40 16.86
N ARG A 152 -0.30 22.07 15.89
CA ARG A 152 0.00 21.92 14.45
C ARG A 152 1.48 22.16 14.16
N LYS A 153 2.06 23.23 14.73
CA LYS A 153 3.47 23.54 14.56
C LYS A 153 4.39 22.47 15.13
N ALA A 154 4.12 21.99 16.35
CA ALA A 154 4.89 20.92 16.97
C ALA A 154 4.82 19.60 16.19
N MET A 155 3.65 19.26 15.65
CA MET A 155 3.47 18.11 14.78
C MET A 155 4.33 18.21 13.50
N ILE A 156 4.35 19.38 12.85
CA ILE A 156 5.18 19.62 11.66
C ILE A 156 6.68 19.55 12.02
N GLU A 157 7.09 20.10 13.15
CA GLU A 157 8.47 20.02 13.63
C GLU A 157 8.91 18.57 13.90
N ALA A 158 8.02 17.74 14.44
CA ALA A 158 8.25 16.31 14.64
C ALA A 158 8.40 15.58 13.29
N MET A 159 7.57 15.89 12.28
CA MET A 159 7.74 15.35 10.92
C MET A 159 9.08 15.76 10.31
N GLN A 160 9.44 17.03 10.42
CA GLN A 160 10.71 17.54 9.91
C GLN A 160 11.93 16.92 10.60
N TYR A 161 11.81 16.51 11.87
CA TYR A 161 12.87 15.80 12.60
C TYR A 161 13.30 14.53 11.86
N TRP A 162 12.34 13.67 11.47
CA TRP A 162 12.65 12.43 10.76
C TRP A 162 13.26 12.64 9.39
N VAL A 163 12.86 13.70 8.68
CA VAL A 163 13.45 14.05 7.39
C VAL A 163 14.90 14.51 7.56
N LYS A 164 15.19 15.34 8.56
CA LYS A 164 16.53 15.90 8.81
C LYS A 164 17.48 14.87 9.39
N GLU A 165 17.01 14.13 10.40
CA GLU A 165 17.86 13.23 11.19
C GLU A 165 18.06 11.87 10.55
N CYS A 166 17.07 11.37 9.81
CA CYS A 166 17.06 10.00 9.29
C CYS A 166 17.01 9.92 7.78
N ASP A 167 16.93 11.06 7.07
CA ASP A 167 16.89 11.14 5.61
C ASP A 167 15.78 10.27 4.98
N ILE A 168 14.63 10.11 5.66
CA ILE A 168 13.50 9.35 5.11
C ILE A 168 12.99 9.99 3.82
N ASP A 169 12.29 9.20 2.98
CA ASP A 169 11.82 9.63 1.65
C ASP A 169 10.34 10.00 1.62
N GLY A 170 9.63 9.87 2.73
CA GLY A 170 8.22 10.24 2.79
C GLY A 170 7.45 9.68 3.98
N PHE A 171 6.13 9.85 3.90
CA PHE A 171 5.19 9.46 4.93
C PHE A 171 4.01 8.68 4.35
N ARG A 172 3.56 7.66 5.06
CA ARG A 172 2.20 7.15 4.98
C ARG A 172 1.42 7.77 6.13
N CYS A 173 0.43 8.57 5.81
CA CYS A 173 -0.35 9.30 6.80
C CYS A 173 -1.59 8.50 7.17
N ASP A 174 -1.57 8.03 8.42
CA ASP A 174 -2.63 7.24 9.03
C ASP A 174 -3.93 8.04 9.10
N MET A 175 -5.07 7.40 8.75
CA MET A 175 -6.41 7.99 8.82
C MET A 175 -6.46 9.46 8.35
N ALA A 176 -5.77 9.76 7.25
CA ALA A 176 -5.49 11.14 6.81
C ALA A 176 -6.74 12.03 6.70
N HIS A 177 -7.91 11.42 6.44
CA HIS A 177 -9.18 12.14 6.31
C HIS A 177 -9.76 12.67 7.63
N LEU A 178 -9.27 12.21 8.78
CA LEU A 178 -9.62 12.72 10.11
C LEU A 178 -8.84 13.99 10.46
N VAL A 179 -7.80 14.31 9.70
CA VAL A 179 -6.96 15.49 9.89
C VAL A 179 -7.26 16.52 8.80
N PRO A 180 -7.42 17.81 9.13
CA PRO A 180 -7.77 18.85 8.16
C PRO A 180 -6.80 18.94 6.98
N LEU A 181 -7.33 19.07 5.77
CA LEU A 181 -6.54 19.12 4.53
C LEU A 181 -5.59 20.32 4.47
N ASP A 182 -5.94 21.44 5.09
CA ASP A 182 -5.08 22.62 5.18
C ASP A 182 -3.85 22.35 6.05
N PHE A 183 -3.97 21.57 7.14
CA PHE A 183 -2.82 21.11 7.90
C PHE A 183 -1.87 20.27 7.03
N TRP A 184 -2.39 19.32 6.26
CA TRP A 184 -1.56 18.52 5.37
C TRP A 184 -0.83 19.35 4.32
N ASN A 185 -1.49 20.40 3.81
CA ASN A 185 -0.85 21.34 2.90
C ASN A 185 0.32 22.10 3.58
N GLU A 186 0.13 22.58 4.80
CA GLU A 186 1.19 23.22 5.59
C GLU A 186 2.36 22.28 5.89
N ALA A 187 2.04 21.06 6.35
CA ALA A 187 3.03 20.03 6.66
C ALA A 187 3.86 19.66 5.43
N ARG A 188 3.19 19.46 4.27
CA ARG A 188 3.88 19.14 3.02
C ARG A 188 4.81 20.28 2.58
N ILE A 189 4.36 21.52 2.59
CA ILE A 189 5.21 22.67 2.25
C ILE A 189 6.45 22.71 3.16
N ALA A 190 6.26 22.55 4.47
CA ALA A 190 7.33 22.63 5.45
C ALA A 190 8.35 21.47 5.31
N CYS A 191 7.90 20.25 5.15
CA CYS A 191 8.77 19.09 5.00
C CYS A 191 9.45 19.07 3.62
N ASP A 192 8.72 19.35 2.55
CA ASP A 192 9.24 19.40 1.18
C ASP A 192 10.26 20.53 0.95
N SER A 193 10.32 21.53 1.86
CA SER A 193 11.37 22.56 1.85
C SER A 193 12.75 22.01 2.24
N ILE A 194 12.80 20.87 2.95
CA ILE A 194 14.04 20.20 3.35
C ILE A 194 14.45 19.19 2.27
N LYS A 195 13.53 18.32 1.87
CA LYS A 195 13.72 17.27 0.88
C LYS A 195 12.37 17.01 0.21
N LYS A 196 12.34 16.82 -1.12
CA LYS A 196 11.11 16.42 -1.81
C LYS A 196 10.73 15.01 -1.39
N LEU A 197 9.55 14.86 -0.79
CA LEU A 197 9.05 13.65 -0.17
C LEU A 197 7.90 13.04 -0.96
N PHE A 198 7.70 11.75 -0.74
CA PHE A 198 6.52 11.02 -1.18
C PHE A 198 5.45 11.02 -0.07
N TRP A 199 4.21 11.27 -0.45
CA TRP A 199 3.08 11.39 0.47
C TRP A 199 1.97 10.42 0.11
N LEU A 200 1.71 9.45 1.01
CA LEU A 200 0.63 8.48 0.89
C LEU A 200 -0.43 8.77 1.95
N ALA A 201 -1.69 8.98 1.51
CA ALA A 201 -2.80 9.16 2.43
C ALA A 201 -3.62 7.88 2.59
N GLU A 202 -3.85 7.46 3.82
CA GLU A 202 -4.91 6.52 4.10
C GLU A 202 -6.25 7.24 4.07
N CYS A 203 -6.80 7.37 2.90
CA CYS A 203 -8.13 7.92 2.66
C CYS A 203 -8.62 7.62 1.25
N GLU A 204 -9.93 7.77 1.03
CA GLU A 204 -10.58 7.59 -0.28
C GLU A 204 -11.02 8.92 -0.92
N ASN A 205 -10.96 10.02 -0.16
CA ASN A 205 -11.46 11.32 -0.61
C ASN A 205 -10.59 11.92 -1.73
N VAL A 206 -11.20 12.21 -2.89
CA VAL A 206 -10.53 12.77 -4.07
C VAL A 206 -9.83 14.11 -3.80
N ALA A 207 -10.33 14.93 -2.86
CA ALA A 207 -9.73 16.23 -2.54
C ALA A 207 -8.30 16.08 -1.96
N TYR A 208 -7.97 14.94 -1.36
CA TYR A 208 -6.64 14.69 -0.79
C TYR A 208 -5.56 14.54 -1.87
N HIS A 209 -5.91 14.23 -3.12
CA HIS A 209 -4.96 14.29 -4.25
C HIS A 209 -4.44 15.71 -4.56
N ASN A 210 -5.01 16.76 -3.97
CA ASN A 210 -4.40 18.09 -4.02
C ASN A 210 -3.12 18.21 -3.20
N VAL A 211 -2.93 17.31 -2.21
CA VAL A 211 -1.80 17.34 -1.29
C VAL A 211 -0.98 16.05 -1.31
N PHE A 212 -1.61 14.91 -1.56
CA PHE A 212 -0.96 13.60 -1.52
C PHE A 212 -0.70 13.04 -2.92
N ASP A 213 0.40 12.32 -3.07
CA ASP A 213 0.80 11.68 -4.33
C ASP A 213 -0.06 10.45 -4.63
N VAL A 214 -0.40 9.71 -3.59
CA VAL A 214 -1.19 8.46 -3.67
C VAL A 214 -2.21 8.42 -2.54
N THR A 215 -3.42 7.93 -2.84
CA THR A 215 -4.44 7.61 -1.83
C THR A 215 -4.82 6.14 -1.91
N TYR A 216 -5.38 5.59 -0.83
CA TYR A 216 -5.80 4.17 -0.79
C TYR A 216 -6.96 3.88 -1.76
N ALA A 217 -7.01 2.65 -2.27
CA ALA A 217 -8.11 2.12 -3.08
C ALA A 217 -9.05 1.25 -2.23
N TRP A 218 -9.56 1.80 -1.12
CA TRP A 218 -10.45 1.07 -0.20
C TRP A 218 -11.74 0.59 -0.88
N GLU A 219 -12.40 1.45 -1.66
CA GLU A 219 -13.63 1.09 -2.37
C GLU A 219 -13.40 -0.08 -3.33
N TRP A 220 -12.27 -0.07 -4.05
CA TRP A 220 -11.88 -1.17 -4.93
C TRP A 220 -11.65 -2.47 -4.14
N MET A 221 -10.92 -2.41 -3.04
CA MET A 221 -10.65 -3.58 -2.20
C MET A 221 -11.95 -4.16 -1.66
N HIS A 222 -12.84 -3.33 -1.10
CA HIS A 222 -14.13 -3.77 -0.58
C HIS A 222 -15.05 -4.35 -1.67
N VAL A 223 -15.07 -3.78 -2.87
CA VAL A 223 -15.92 -4.33 -3.96
C VAL A 223 -15.39 -5.66 -4.47
N THR A 224 -14.06 -5.85 -4.52
CA THR A 224 -13.48 -7.15 -4.88
C THR A 224 -13.80 -8.20 -3.83
N GLU A 225 -13.72 -7.87 -2.55
CA GLU A 225 -14.11 -8.77 -1.47
C GLU A 225 -15.60 -9.17 -1.58
N LYS A 226 -16.50 -8.19 -1.78
CA LYS A 226 -17.93 -8.47 -2.00
C LYS A 226 -18.19 -9.37 -3.21
N TYR A 227 -17.40 -9.21 -4.28
CA TYR A 227 -17.49 -10.08 -5.43
C TYR A 227 -17.16 -11.54 -5.07
N PHE A 228 -16.06 -11.78 -4.37
CA PHE A 228 -15.67 -13.14 -3.96
C PHE A 228 -16.60 -13.76 -2.89
N GLN A 229 -17.30 -12.94 -2.13
CA GLN A 229 -18.37 -13.38 -1.21
C GLN A 229 -19.70 -13.67 -1.93
N GLY A 230 -19.81 -13.43 -3.25
CA GLY A 230 -21.05 -13.55 -4.01
C GLY A 230 -22.07 -12.44 -3.79
N ASN A 231 -21.65 -11.34 -3.16
CA ASN A 231 -22.50 -10.18 -2.80
C ASN A 231 -22.47 -9.05 -3.84
N ALA A 232 -21.62 -9.15 -4.86
CA ALA A 232 -21.54 -8.19 -5.96
C ALA A 232 -21.08 -8.91 -7.25
N PRO A 233 -21.56 -8.48 -8.43
CA PRO A 233 -21.05 -8.98 -9.71
C PRO A 233 -19.69 -8.33 -10.05
N LEU A 234 -18.90 -8.96 -10.94
CA LEU A 234 -17.59 -8.45 -11.35
C LEU A 234 -17.64 -7.06 -11.99
N ASN A 235 -18.73 -6.69 -12.64
CA ASN A 235 -18.86 -5.36 -13.23
C ASN A 235 -18.80 -4.22 -12.21
N HIS A 236 -19.16 -4.44 -10.94
CA HIS A 236 -18.98 -3.40 -9.91
C HIS A 236 -17.48 -3.09 -9.69
N VAL A 237 -16.58 -4.05 -9.92
CA VAL A 237 -15.12 -3.78 -9.90
C VAL A 237 -14.74 -2.83 -11.04
N PHE A 238 -15.31 -3.04 -12.25
CA PHE A 238 -15.10 -2.15 -13.38
C PHE A 238 -15.68 -0.74 -13.14
N ASP A 239 -16.84 -0.64 -12.49
CA ASP A 239 -17.47 0.65 -12.16
C ASP A 239 -16.59 1.48 -11.23
N VAL A 240 -15.97 0.86 -10.22
CA VAL A 240 -15.02 1.53 -9.32
C VAL A 240 -13.76 1.96 -10.07
N LEU A 241 -13.19 1.12 -10.93
CA LEU A 241 -12.04 1.49 -11.75
C LEU A 241 -12.38 2.63 -12.73
N HIS A 242 -13.57 2.62 -13.28
CA HIS A 242 -14.07 3.73 -14.11
C HIS A 242 -14.20 5.02 -13.30
N LYS A 243 -14.77 4.97 -12.10
CA LYS A 243 -14.83 6.12 -11.19
C LYS A 243 -13.44 6.70 -10.93
N TYR A 244 -12.44 5.87 -10.64
CA TYR A 244 -11.06 6.32 -10.43
C TYR A 244 -10.43 6.96 -11.69
N SER A 245 -10.81 6.49 -12.87
CA SER A 245 -10.33 7.08 -14.13
C SER A 245 -10.85 8.50 -14.38
N GLN A 246 -11.90 8.93 -13.66
CA GLN A 246 -12.46 10.30 -13.71
C GLN A 246 -11.76 11.25 -12.71
N TYR A 247 -10.87 10.76 -11.86
CA TYR A 247 -10.10 11.59 -10.94
C TYR A 247 -9.09 12.47 -11.70
N PRO A 248 -8.53 13.53 -11.09
CA PRO A 248 -7.51 14.34 -11.73
C PRO A 248 -6.40 13.47 -12.34
N LYS A 249 -5.86 13.87 -13.49
CA LYS A 249 -5.00 13.05 -14.35
C LYS A 249 -3.83 12.36 -13.63
N ASP A 250 -3.24 13.03 -12.64
CA ASP A 250 -2.06 12.53 -11.92
C ASP A 250 -2.42 11.82 -10.60
N SER A 251 -3.73 11.68 -10.31
CA SER A 251 -4.19 10.95 -9.13
C SER A 251 -3.84 9.46 -9.24
N LYS A 252 -3.19 8.93 -8.23
CA LYS A 252 -2.81 7.52 -8.14
C LYS A 252 -3.45 6.88 -6.91
N LYS A 253 -3.83 5.61 -7.07
CA LYS A 253 -4.38 4.78 -5.99
C LYS A 253 -3.37 3.74 -5.57
N LEU A 254 -3.33 3.44 -4.26
CA LEU A 254 -2.61 2.27 -3.72
C LEU A 254 -3.53 1.06 -3.82
N PHE A 255 -3.16 0.09 -4.66
CA PHE A 255 -3.90 -1.16 -4.83
C PHE A 255 -3.25 -2.28 -4.01
N PHE A 256 -4.06 -3.05 -3.29
CA PHE A 256 -3.61 -4.13 -2.41
C PHE A 256 -4.66 -5.23 -2.25
N THR A 257 -4.22 -6.44 -2.01
CA THR A 257 -5.08 -7.59 -1.66
C THR A 257 -5.20 -7.75 -0.15
N THR A 258 -4.22 -7.26 0.60
CA THR A 258 -4.18 -7.23 2.06
C THR A 258 -3.21 -6.15 2.54
N ASN A 259 -3.30 -5.78 3.81
CA ASN A 259 -2.38 -4.93 4.56
C ASN A 259 -2.39 -5.39 6.03
N HIS A 260 -1.77 -4.64 6.94
CA HIS A 260 -1.72 -4.98 8.37
C HIS A 260 -3.10 -5.06 9.02
N ASP A 261 -4.04 -4.15 8.66
CA ASP A 261 -5.40 -4.14 9.19
C ASP A 261 -6.22 -5.30 8.62
N GLU A 262 -6.25 -5.42 7.29
CA GLU A 262 -7.00 -6.47 6.62
C GLU A 262 -6.57 -7.86 7.11
N ASN A 263 -5.26 -8.11 7.19
CA ASN A 263 -4.74 -9.38 7.65
C ASN A 263 -5.16 -9.68 9.10
N SER A 264 -5.11 -8.69 9.98
CA SER A 264 -5.39 -8.90 11.41
C SER A 264 -6.88 -8.99 11.71
N TRP A 265 -7.71 -8.16 11.05
CA TRP A 265 -9.12 -7.99 11.41
C TRP A 265 -10.10 -8.66 10.45
N ASN A 266 -9.84 -8.60 9.14
CA ASN A 266 -10.81 -9.01 8.11
C ASN A 266 -10.46 -10.33 7.42
N GLY A 267 -9.25 -10.84 7.60
CA GLY A 267 -8.79 -12.11 7.05
C GLY A 267 -7.59 -11.98 6.12
N THR A 268 -6.89 -13.09 5.95
CA THR A 268 -5.79 -13.19 5.00
C THR A 268 -6.31 -13.06 3.56
N GLU A 269 -5.42 -12.77 2.60
CA GLU A 269 -5.81 -12.74 1.19
C GLU A 269 -6.37 -14.08 0.70
N TYR A 270 -5.97 -15.19 1.32
CA TYR A 270 -6.47 -16.53 0.98
C TYR A 270 -7.86 -16.80 1.56
N GLU A 271 -8.19 -16.25 2.73
CA GLU A 271 -9.56 -16.28 3.26
C GLU A 271 -10.51 -15.44 2.40
N LYS A 272 -10.03 -14.32 1.83
CA LYS A 272 -10.84 -13.43 0.98
C LYS A 272 -11.01 -13.95 -0.44
N TYR A 273 -9.91 -14.35 -1.08
CA TYR A 273 -9.87 -14.64 -2.52
C TYR A 273 -9.62 -16.10 -2.85
N GLY A 274 -9.33 -16.94 -1.86
CA GLY A 274 -9.10 -18.38 -2.06
C GLY A 274 -8.02 -18.64 -3.12
N ASN A 275 -8.32 -19.52 -4.05
CA ASN A 275 -7.42 -19.88 -5.15
C ASN A 275 -7.21 -18.77 -6.18
N ALA A 276 -8.05 -17.72 -6.17
CA ALA A 276 -7.90 -16.56 -7.03
C ALA A 276 -6.89 -15.53 -6.51
N ALA A 277 -6.28 -15.72 -5.32
CA ALA A 277 -5.35 -14.77 -4.72
C ALA A 277 -4.22 -14.34 -5.67
N LYS A 278 -3.64 -15.25 -6.46
CA LYS A 278 -2.64 -14.93 -7.47
C LYS A 278 -3.19 -14.08 -8.63
N ALA A 279 -4.38 -14.38 -9.11
CA ALA A 279 -5.04 -13.59 -10.15
C ALA A 279 -5.35 -12.17 -9.64
N MET A 280 -5.73 -12.04 -8.35
CA MET A 280 -5.92 -10.75 -7.70
C MET A 280 -4.60 -9.98 -7.52
N ALA A 281 -3.49 -10.64 -7.16
CA ALA A 281 -2.18 -10.01 -7.11
C ALA A 281 -1.73 -9.53 -8.50
N VAL A 282 -2.01 -10.27 -9.58
CA VAL A 282 -1.79 -9.81 -10.96
C VAL A 282 -2.64 -8.57 -11.26
N LEU A 283 -3.91 -8.57 -10.88
CA LEU A 283 -4.79 -7.42 -11.08
C LEU A 283 -4.22 -6.18 -10.38
N THR A 284 -3.89 -6.25 -9.08
CA THR A 284 -3.35 -5.11 -8.32
C THR A 284 -2.08 -4.53 -8.95
N THR A 285 -1.21 -5.38 -9.48
CA THR A 285 0.07 -4.96 -10.05
C THR A 285 -0.03 -4.45 -11.49
N THR A 286 -1.13 -4.70 -12.18
CA THR A 286 -1.32 -4.28 -13.58
C THR A 286 -2.34 -3.15 -13.75
N LEU A 287 -2.98 -2.68 -12.67
CA LEU A 287 -3.83 -1.49 -12.67
C LEU A 287 -3.01 -0.19 -12.76
N ASN A 288 -3.70 0.92 -13.02
CA ASN A 288 -3.10 2.26 -13.09
C ASN A 288 -2.98 2.87 -11.68
N GLY A 289 -2.01 2.43 -10.92
CA GLY A 289 -1.76 2.89 -9.55
C GLY A 289 -0.43 2.37 -9.03
N MET A 290 -0.30 2.32 -7.72
CA MET A 290 0.87 1.77 -7.02
C MET A 290 0.47 0.45 -6.36
N PRO A 291 1.13 -0.68 -6.66
CA PRO A 291 0.86 -1.92 -5.97
C PRO A 291 1.54 -1.96 -4.60
N LEU A 292 0.82 -2.47 -3.60
CA LEU A 292 1.33 -2.79 -2.27
C LEU A 292 1.47 -4.29 -2.12
N VAL A 293 2.59 -4.72 -1.55
CA VAL A 293 2.81 -6.07 -1.03
C VAL A 293 3.00 -5.97 0.48
N TYR A 294 2.15 -6.65 1.24
CA TYR A 294 2.29 -6.73 2.70
C TYR A 294 3.26 -7.84 3.09
N SER A 295 4.03 -7.65 4.14
CA SER A 295 5.00 -8.59 4.68
C SER A 295 4.43 -10.01 4.80
N GLY A 296 5.05 -10.97 4.13
CA GLY A 296 4.67 -12.39 4.15
C GLY A 296 3.87 -12.87 2.94
N GLN A 297 3.35 -12.00 2.07
CA GLN A 297 2.62 -12.41 0.88
C GLN A 297 3.47 -13.27 -0.08
N GLU A 298 4.78 -13.00 -0.18
CA GLU A 298 5.72 -13.80 -0.99
C GLU A 298 6.04 -15.18 -0.40
N SER A 299 5.59 -15.42 0.84
CA SER A 299 5.65 -16.73 1.51
C SER A 299 4.24 -17.11 1.96
N PRO A 300 3.36 -17.60 1.10
CA PRO A 300 1.90 -17.66 1.27
C PRO A 300 1.46 -17.68 2.74
N ASN A 301 1.38 -16.52 3.38
CA ASN A 301 1.06 -16.40 4.79
C ASN A 301 -0.46 -16.53 4.99
N ASN A 302 -0.90 -17.69 5.46
CA ASN A 302 -2.32 -17.98 5.75
C ASN A 302 -2.71 -17.63 7.19
N LYS A 303 -1.86 -16.91 7.91
CA LYS A 303 -2.07 -16.59 9.31
C LYS A 303 -2.53 -15.15 9.47
N ARG A 304 -3.62 -14.95 10.22
CA ARG A 304 -3.97 -13.64 10.75
C ARG A 304 -3.01 -13.29 11.87
N LEU A 305 -2.23 -12.24 11.70
CA LEU A 305 -1.27 -11.80 12.70
C LEU A 305 -1.97 -11.06 13.84
N LYS A 306 -1.61 -11.36 15.07
CA LYS A 306 -2.12 -10.65 16.24
C LYS A 306 -1.61 -9.21 16.25
N PHE A 307 -2.53 -8.26 16.34
CA PHE A 307 -2.20 -6.84 16.24
C PHE A 307 -1.45 -6.31 17.47
N PHE A 308 -1.88 -6.68 18.67
CA PHE A 308 -1.38 -6.14 19.94
C PHE A 308 -0.31 -6.98 20.63
N ASP A 309 0.09 -8.11 20.01
CA ASP A 309 1.03 -9.05 20.57
C ASP A 309 2.16 -9.38 19.57
N LYS A 310 3.23 -10.01 20.06
CA LYS A 310 4.24 -10.61 19.18
C LYS A 310 3.67 -11.85 18.50
N ASP A 311 3.66 -11.86 17.17
CA ASP A 311 3.11 -12.95 16.37
C ASP A 311 3.82 -13.05 15.01
N VAL A 312 4.95 -13.73 14.98
CA VAL A 312 5.88 -13.74 13.84
C VAL A 312 5.27 -14.35 12.59
N ILE A 313 5.54 -13.71 11.46
CA ILE A 313 5.18 -14.22 10.12
C ILE A 313 5.81 -15.60 9.90
N GLU A 314 5.01 -16.53 9.38
CA GLU A 314 5.47 -17.87 9.05
C GLU A 314 6.11 -17.89 7.65
N TRP A 315 7.41 -17.69 7.58
CA TRP A 315 8.14 -17.65 6.31
C TRP A 315 8.26 -19.00 5.60
N ASN A 316 7.90 -20.08 6.25
CA ASN A 316 7.90 -21.47 5.73
C ASN A 316 9.18 -21.88 4.98
N ASN A 317 10.27 -21.17 5.18
CA ASN A 317 11.62 -21.34 4.61
C ASN A 317 11.70 -21.47 3.08
N LYS A 318 10.65 -21.14 2.32
CA LYS A 318 10.61 -21.42 0.88
C LYS A 318 10.28 -20.23 -0.01
N LEU A 319 9.78 -19.10 0.53
CA LEU A 319 9.40 -17.93 -0.27
C LEU A 319 8.72 -18.31 -1.60
N GLN A 320 7.69 -19.17 -1.53
CA GLN A 320 7.11 -19.89 -2.67
C GLN A 320 6.59 -18.99 -3.78
N LEU A 321 6.20 -17.76 -3.42
CA LEU A 321 5.69 -16.76 -4.37
C LEU A 321 6.69 -15.65 -4.68
N HIS A 322 7.96 -15.75 -4.22
CA HIS A 322 8.96 -14.73 -4.49
C HIS A 322 9.15 -14.48 -5.99
N ASP A 323 9.34 -15.53 -6.78
CA ASP A 323 9.55 -15.40 -8.23
C ASP A 323 8.26 -14.95 -8.95
N PHE A 324 7.10 -15.33 -8.42
CA PHE A 324 5.82 -14.82 -8.92
C PHE A 324 5.73 -13.30 -8.71
N TYR A 325 5.91 -12.81 -7.47
CA TYR A 325 5.90 -11.38 -7.19
C TYR A 325 7.00 -10.63 -7.95
N LYS A 326 8.21 -11.20 -8.03
CA LYS A 326 9.29 -10.64 -8.84
C LYS A 326 8.85 -10.42 -10.29
N THR A 327 8.19 -11.39 -10.89
CA THR A 327 7.73 -11.30 -12.28
C THR A 327 6.72 -10.16 -12.48
N ILE A 328 5.68 -10.10 -11.63
CA ILE A 328 4.61 -9.09 -11.78
C ILE A 328 5.07 -7.68 -11.37
N LEU A 329 5.94 -7.53 -10.37
CA LEU A 329 6.48 -6.24 -9.94
C LEU A 329 7.48 -5.68 -10.97
N HIS A 330 8.28 -6.52 -11.63
CA HIS A 330 9.10 -6.06 -12.75
C HIS A 330 8.26 -5.68 -13.98
N LEU A 331 7.16 -6.40 -14.23
CA LEU A 331 6.20 -6.01 -15.25
C LEU A 331 5.58 -4.64 -14.96
N HIS A 332 5.27 -4.36 -13.69
CA HIS A 332 4.70 -3.08 -13.25
C HIS A 332 5.56 -1.89 -13.67
N LYS A 333 6.87 -2.05 -13.74
CA LYS A 333 7.83 -1.02 -14.15
C LYS A 333 7.85 -0.73 -15.65
N SER A 334 7.21 -1.56 -16.47
CA SER A 334 7.08 -1.27 -17.91
C SER A 334 6.26 -0.01 -18.15
N ASN A 335 6.59 0.77 -19.18
CA ASN A 335 5.88 2.01 -19.47
C ASN A 335 4.38 1.80 -19.67
N ALA A 336 4.00 0.68 -20.31
CA ALA A 336 2.62 0.32 -20.56
C ALA A 336 1.83 0.18 -19.25
N VAL A 337 2.41 -0.42 -18.20
CA VAL A 337 1.74 -0.63 -16.90
C VAL A 337 1.89 0.59 -15.99
N ALA A 338 3.10 1.11 -15.83
CA ALA A 338 3.42 2.21 -14.92
C ALA A 338 2.64 3.50 -15.22
N SER A 339 2.43 3.81 -16.49
CA SER A 339 1.86 5.09 -16.92
C SER A 339 0.99 5.03 -18.18
N GLY A 340 0.74 3.83 -18.71
CA GLY A 340 -0.10 3.63 -19.88
C GLY A 340 -1.59 3.66 -19.57
N GLU A 341 -2.37 3.74 -20.63
CA GLU A 341 -3.83 3.66 -20.56
C GLU A 341 -4.30 2.22 -20.35
N MET A 342 -5.41 2.06 -19.67
CA MET A 342 -6.11 0.78 -19.52
C MET A 342 -7.29 0.74 -20.49
N PHE A 343 -7.40 -0.30 -21.26
CA PHE A 343 -8.50 -0.53 -22.18
C PHE A 343 -9.16 -1.87 -21.86
N ASN A 344 -10.35 -1.81 -21.27
CA ASN A 344 -11.14 -2.99 -20.94
C ASN A 344 -11.74 -3.63 -22.18
N LEU A 345 -11.70 -4.95 -22.24
CA LEU A 345 -12.28 -5.75 -23.31
C LEU A 345 -13.55 -6.43 -22.80
N PRO A 346 -14.63 -6.43 -23.58
CA PRO A 346 -15.80 -7.23 -23.24
C PRO A 346 -15.45 -8.72 -23.30
N THR A 347 -15.92 -9.46 -22.30
CA THR A 347 -15.82 -10.92 -22.28
C THR A 347 -17.21 -11.53 -22.30
N ASN A 348 -17.32 -12.76 -22.81
CA ASN A 348 -18.56 -13.55 -22.80
C ASN A 348 -18.70 -14.40 -21.54
N HIS A 349 -17.96 -14.09 -20.47
CA HIS A 349 -17.99 -14.83 -19.21
C HIS A 349 -17.97 -13.88 -18.01
N GLU A 350 -18.90 -14.07 -17.09
CA GLU A 350 -19.13 -13.16 -15.95
C GLU A 350 -18.00 -13.11 -14.91
N HIS A 351 -17.11 -14.11 -14.90
CA HIS A 351 -15.98 -14.19 -13.96
C HIS A 351 -14.62 -13.96 -14.64
N VAL A 352 -14.60 -13.49 -15.89
CA VAL A 352 -13.36 -13.25 -16.61
C VAL A 352 -13.19 -11.77 -16.90
N MET A 353 -12.01 -11.23 -16.52
CA MET A 353 -11.58 -9.89 -16.84
C MET A 353 -10.51 -9.95 -17.94
N ALA A 354 -10.65 -9.11 -18.98
CA ALA A 354 -9.69 -8.96 -20.06
C ALA A 354 -9.44 -7.48 -20.31
N TYR A 355 -8.17 -7.10 -20.47
CA TYR A 355 -7.80 -5.71 -20.78
C TYR A 355 -6.42 -5.59 -21.38
N PHE A 356 -6.20 -4.47 -22.04
CA PHE A 356 -4.87 -4.02 -22.43
C PHE A 356 -4.38 -2.90 -21.51
N ARG A 357 -3.06 -2.92 -21.28
CA ARG A 357 -2.31 -1.74 -20.83
C ARG A 357 -1.45 -1.29 -22.03
N ARG A 358 -1.48 0.00 -22.36
CA ARG A 358 -0.75 0.51 -23.51
C ARG A 358 -0.14 1.88 -23.25
N LYS A 359 1.10 2.02 -23.67
CA LYS A 359 1.76 3.32 -23.83
C LYS A 359 2.57 3.29 -25.12
N GLU A 360 2.23 4.16 -26.07
CA GLU A 360 2.87 4.20 -27.39
C GLU A 360 2.83 2.83 -28.10
N ASN A 361 4.00 2.22 -28.31
CA ASN A 361 4.13 0.91 -28.95
C ASN A 361 4.16 -0.26 -27.94
N GLU A 362 4.31 0.02 -26.66
CA GLU A 362 4.27 -1.02 -25.63
C GLU A 362 2.82 -1.43 -25.33
N VAL A 363 2.54 -2.72 -25.44
CA VAL A 363 1.23 -3.30 -25.15
C VAL A 363 1.42 -4.49 -24.24
N VAL A 364 0.66 -4.48 -23.13
CA VAL A 364 0.51 -5.63 -22.24
C VAL A 364 -0.95 -6.07 -22.30
N PHE A 365 -1.18 -7.34 -22.61
CA PHE A 365 -2.48 -7.96 -22.65
C PHE A 365 -2.66 -8.87 -21.43
N VAL A 366 -3.75 -8.71 -20.71
CA VAL A 366 -4.05 -9.43 -19.46
C VAL A 366 -5.40 -10.11 -19.55
N LEU A 367 -5.45 -11.38 -19.18
CA LEU A 367 -6.65 -12.20 -19.02
C LEU A 367 -6.65 -12.84 -17.64
N LEU A 368 -7.74 -12.69 -16.89
CA LEU A 368 -7.88 -13.21 -15.52
C LEU A 368 -9.19 -13.99 -15.40
N ASN A 369 -9.11 -15.24 -14.98
CA ASN A 369 -10.26 -16.03 -14.57
C ASN A 369 -10.34 -16.07 -13.04
N PHE A 370 -11.39 -15.52 -12.47
CA PHE A 370 -11.62 -15.49 -11.02
C PHE A 370 -12.51 -16.64 -10.51
N SER A 371 -12.86 -17.58 -11.38
CA SER A 371 -13.74 -18.71 -11.04
C SER A 371 -13.05 -20.06 -11.06
N ALA A 372 -13.71 -21.06 -10.49
CA ALA A 372 -13.30 -22.46 -10.56
C ALA A 372 -13.58 -23.12 -11.92
N ASP A 373 -14.24 -22.41 -12.84
CA ASP A 373 -14.57 -22.93 -14.15
C ASP A 373 -13.32 -23.18 -14.99
N THR A 374 -13.32 -24.28 -15.71
CA THR A 374 -12.21 -24.71 -16.55
C THR A 374 -12.60 -24.73 -18.02
N LYS A 375 -11.59 -24.64 -18.91
CA LYS A 375 -11.78 -24.66 -20.36
C LYS A 375 -12.70 -23.55 -20.87
N ILE A 376 -12.69 -22.40 -20.16
CA ILE A 376 -13.43 -21.22 -20.58
C ILE A 376 -12.80 -20.67 -21.84
N LYS A 377 -13.59 -20.54 -22.91
CA LYS A 377 -13.14 -19.98 -24.18
C LYS A 377 -13.54 -18.51 -24.27
N ILE A 378 -12.56 -17.63 -24.32
CA ILE A 378 -12.71 -16.19 -24.47
C ILE A 378 -12.23 -15.79 -25.86
N ASN A 379 -13.14 -15.26 -26.67
CA ASN A 379 -12.77 -14.68 -27.95
C ASN A 379 -12.45 -13.19 -27.74
N VAL A 380 -11.27 -12.80 -28.20
CA VAL A 380 -10.79 -11.40 -28.16
C VAL A 380 -10.61 -10.89 -29.57
N GLN A 381 -11.32 -9.84 -29.94
CA GLN A 381 -11.21 -9.17 -31.23
C GLN A 381 -10.74 -7.74 -31.00
N HIS A 382 -9.47 -7.46 -31.32
CA HIS A 382 -8.89 -6.14 -31.20
C HIS A 382 -7.56 -6.01 -32.01
N ASP A 383 -7.35 -4.88 -32.68
CA ASP A 383 -6.16 -4.65 -33.52
C ASP A 383 -4.85 -4.68 -32.75
N TRP A 384 -4.86 -4.29 -31.49
CA TRP A 384 -3.63 -4.32 -30.65
C TRP A 384 -3.14 -5.74 -30.39
N LEU A 385 -4.01 -6.74 -30.53
CA LEU A 385 -3.65 -8.14 -30.36
C LEU A 385 -2.80 -8.68 -31.53
N ASN A 386 -2.91 -8.04 -32.73
CA ASN A 386 -2.18 -8.50 -33.91
C ASN A 386 -0.65 -8.33 -33.74
N GLY A 387 0.09 -9.41 -33.83
CA GLY A 387 1.56 -9.41 -33.80
C GLY A 387 2.20 -10.47 -32.90
N SER A 388 3.48 -10.27 -32.60
CA SER A 388 4.25 -11.18 -31.74
C SER A 388 4.12 -10.76 -30.29
N PHE A 389 3.80 -11.72 -29.44
CA PHE A 389 3.68 -11.55 -27.98
C PHE A 389 4.52 -12.57 -27.25
N ARG A 390 4.97 -12.22 -26.05
CA ARG A 390 5.66 -13.14 -25.13
C ARG A 390 4.82 -13.27 -23.84
N ASN A 391 4.54 -14.51 -23.46
CA ASN A 391 3.96 -14.76 -22.13
C ASN A 391 4.98 -14.40 -21.03
N VAL A 392 4.54 -13.61 -20.06
CA VAL A 392 5.42 -13.02 -19.05
C VAL A 392 6.03 -14.08 -18.11
N PHE A 393 5.30 -15.14 -17.82
CA PHE A 393 5.76 -16.20 -16.91
C PHE A 393 6.57 -17.28 -17.58
N SER A 394 6.09 -17.79 -18.73
CA SER A 394 6.78 -18.87 -19.46
C SER A 394 7.89 -18.39 -20.37
N GLY A 395 7.87 -17.12 -20.76
CA GLY A 395 8.79 -16.56 -21.77
C GLY A 395 8.51 -17.03 -23.21
N LEU A 396 7.53 -17.90 -23.43
CA LEU A 396 7.17 -18.43 -24.74
C LEU A 396 6.59 -17.33 -25.63
N LYS A 397 6.94 -17.38 -26.91
CA LYS A 397 6.45 -16.45 -27.94
C LYS A 397 5.22 -17.02 -28.65
N TYR A 398 4.28 -16.12 -28.92
CA TYR A 398 3.04 -16.40 -29.62
C TYR A 398 2.87 -15.38 -30.75
N ALA A 399 2.36 -15.80 -31.88
CA ALA A 399 1.90 -14.89 -32.93
C ALA A 399 0.37 -14.87 -32.88
N PHE A 400 -0.21 -13.73 -32.49
CA PHE A 400 -1.64 -13.53 -32.46
C PHE A 400 -2.11 -12.73 -33.69
N SER A 401 -3.34 -13.03 -34.12
CA SER A 401 -4.10 -12.20 -35.05
C SER A 401 -4.96 -11.19 -34.28
N SER A 402 -5.66 -10.31 -34.97
CA SER A 402 -6.61 -9.38 -34.37
C SER A 402 -7.88 -10.08 -33.81
N ASN A 403 -8.03 -11.38 -34.04
CA ASN A 403 -9.15 -12.20 -33.56
C ASN A 403 -8.63 -13.55 -33.09
N GLU A 404 -8.54 -13.72 -31.78
CA GLU A 404 -8.00 -14.93 -31.13
C GLU A 404 -8.95 -15.49 -30.08
N THR A 405 -8.89 -16.81 -29.91
CA THR A 405 -9.61 -17.49 -28.81
C THR A 405 -8.62 -18.05 -27.81
N PHE A 406 -8.77 -17.63 -26.58
CA PHE A 406 -7.99 -18.08 -25.43
C PHE A 406 -8.80 -19.09 -24.64
N GLU A 407 -8.17 -20.18 -24.19
CA GLU A 407 -8.75 -21.14 -23.26
C GLU A 407 -8.14 -20.94 -21.88
N LEU A 408 -8.98 -20.67 -20.86
CA LEU A 408 -8.57 -20.46 -19.48
C LEU A 408 -8.95 -21.64 -18.60
N GLN A 409 -8.03 -22.01 -17.70
CA GLN A 409 -8.28 -22.95 -16.61
C GLN A 409 -8.79 -22.23 -15.37
N ALA A 410 -9.19 -22.98 -14.34
CA ALA A 410 -9.65 -22.42 -13.07
C ALA A 410 -8.60 -21.48 -12.46
N TYR A 411 -9.02 -20.28 -12.11
CA TYR A 411 -8.18 -19.25 -11.47
C TYR A 411 -6.93 -18.87 -12.27
N GLU A 412 -6.92 -19.13 -13.58
CA GLU A 412 -5.77 -18.85 -14.43
C GLU A 412 -5.65 -17.37 -14.74
N TYR A 413 -4.40 -16.93 -14.84
CA TYR A 413 -4.02 -15.60 -15.27
C TYR A 413 -3.01 -15.70 -16.40
N LEU A 414 -3.28 -15.03 -17.50
CA LEU A 414 -2.42 -14.97 -18.68
C LEU A 414 -1.99 -13.51 -18.92
N ILE A 415 -0.70 -13.30 -19.02
CA ILE A 415 -0.13 -11.98 -19.30
C ILE A 415 0.83 -12.09 -20.48
N TYR A 416 0.61 -11.24 -21.48
CA TYR A 416 1.41 -11.20 -22.69
C TYR A 416 1.91 -9.79 -22.94
N CYS A 417 3.22 -9.65 -23.19
CA CYS A 417 3.83 -8.41 -23.64
C CYS A 417 4.10 -8.47 -25.13
N LYS A 418 3.68 -7.44 -25.87
CA LYS A 418 4.01 -7.30 -27.30
C LYS A 418 5.50 -7.08 -27.46
N GLY A 419 6.15 -7.90 -28.29
CA GLY A 419 7.59 -7.89 -28.55
C GLY A 419 7.99 -7.04 -29.73
#